data_708ae16d0c5e38e4d6201c0ddfe5d2dc
#
_entry.id   708ae16d0c5e38e4d6201c0ddfe5d2dc
#
_cell.length_a   1.000
_cell.length_b   1.000
_cell.length_c   1.000
_cell.angle_alpha   90.00
_cell.angle_beta   90.00
_cell.angle_gamma   90.00
#
_symmetry.space_group_name_H-M   'P 1'
#
loop_
_entity.id
_entity.type
_entity.pdbx_description
1 polymer ?
#
loop_
_entity_poly.entity_id
_entity_poly.type
_entity_poly.pdbx_seq_one_letter_code
_entity_poly.pdbx_strand_id
1 'polypeptide(L)'
;DFERDYAYGVDVRPVTPALNQVTFMGIKRADGRVATRNYIGLLSTVNCSATVCKLIADHFRPGPNSPLNAFPNVDGVVAITHGVGCGMDVHGEGMTLLRRTLAGYARHVNFHSVLVIGLGCEANQISSFKAAEGLDDGPKLHSFNLQDVGGTGKSVAKGIALVTSLLEDANKAKREPVPASHITIGLQCGGSDGYSGISANPALGAAVDLLVA
;
A
#
# COMPACT_ATOMS: atom_id res chain seq x y z
N ASP A 1 -34.05 29.84 -3.06
CA ASP A 1 -32.79 29.55 -3.76
C ASP A 1 -31.76 29.05 -2.73
N PHE A 2 -31.28 27.79 -2.86
CA PHE A 2 -30.40 27.16 -1.87
C PHE A 2 -29.15 27.99 -1.60
N GLU A 3 -28.47 28.49 -2.63
CA GLU A 3 -27.26 29.29 -2.47
C GLU A 3 -27.52 30.62 -1.75
N ARG A 4 -28.69 31.22 -1.93
CA ARG A 4 -29.05 32.48 -1.32
C ARG A 4 -29.59 32.31 0.10
N ASP A 5 -30.36 31.26 0.34
CA ASP A 5 -31.13 31.06 1.57
C ASP A 5 -30.40 30.13 2.57
N TYR A 6 -29.27 29.53 2.18
CA TYR A 6 -28.45 28.68 3.03
C TYR A 6 -27.55 29.51 3.95
N ALA A 7 -27.78 29.42 5.24
CA ALA A 7 -26.91 30.04 6.24
C ALA A 7 -25.83 29.03 6.69
N TYR A 8 -24.62 29.19 6.14
CA TYR A 8 -23.49 28.33 6.47
C TYR A 8 -23.02 28.57 7.92
N GLY A 9 -22.83 27.49 8.67
CA GLY A 9 -22.15 27.54 9.96
C GLY A 9 -23.02 27.93 11.16
N VAL A 10 -24.34 28.03 11.02
CA VAL A 10 -25.23 28.41 12.16
C VAL A 10 -25.14 27.37 13.30
N ASP A 11 -24.96 26.08 12.97
CA ASP A 11 -24.88 24.99 13.94
C ASP A 11 -23.47 24.38 14.08
N VAL A 12 -22.47 24.98 13.43
CA VAL A 12 -21.10 24.48 13.50
C VAL A 12 -20.47 24.91 14.81
N ARG A 13 -20.15 23.95 15.66
CA ARG A 13 -19.38 24.21 16.88
C ARG A 13 -17.90 24.23 16.53
N PRO A 14 -17.14 25.27 17.00
CA PRO A 14 -15.71 25.29 16.85
C PRO A 14 -15.09 24.04 17.50
N VAL A 15 -14.20 23.36 16.77
CA VAL A 15 -13.42 22.26 17.35
C VAL A 15 -12.30 22.88 18.19
N THR A 16 -12.22 22.48 19.45
CA THR A 16 -11.11 22.91 20.33
C THR A 16 -9.92 21.99 20.07
N PRO A 17 -8.75 22.54 19.68
CA PRO A 17 -7.54 21.74 19.52
C PRO A 17 -7.21 20.95 20.79
N ALA A 18 -6.65 19.75 20.62
CA ALA A 18 -6.22 18.95 21.75
C ALA A 18 -5.14 19.68 22.55
N LEU A 19 -5.32 19.80 23.87
CA LEU A 19 -4.37 20.45 24.76
C LEU A 19 -3.03 19.73 24.84
N ASN A 20 -3.03 18.41 24.60
CA ASN A 20 -1.84 17.56 24.59
C ASN A 20 -1.67 16.93 23.22
N GLN A 21 -0.42 16.80 22.78
CA GLN A 21 -0.10 16.11 21.55
C GLN A 21 -0.49 14.62 21.64
N VAL A 22 -1.45 14.20 20.83
CA VAL A 22 -1.86 12.81 20.72
C VAL A 22 -0.77 12.04 19.97
N THR A 23 -0.41 10.87 20.48
CA THR A 23 0.60 9.99 19.88
C THR A 23 0.05 8.61 19.58
N PHE A 24 0.70 7.90 18.65
CA PHE A 24 0.45 6.49 18.38
C PHE A 24 1.78 5.73 18.26
N MET A 25 1.74 4.40 18.34
CA MET A 25 2.91 3.54 18.19
C MET A 25 3.21 3.33 16.70
N GLY A 26 4.03 4.21 16.13
CA GLY A 26 4.45 4.21 14.72
C GLY A 26 5.86 3.66 14.51
N ILE A 27 6.21 3.40 13.25
CA ILE A 27 7.54 2.98 12.82
C ILE A 27 8.17 4.09 12.02
N LYS A 28 9.25 4.69 12.51
CA LYS A 28 10.03 5.67 11.74
C LYS A 28 10.85 4.98 10.67
N ARG A 29 10.73 5.44 9.44
CA ARG A 29 11.54 5.00 8.31
C ARG A 29 12.78 5.88 8.17
N ALA A 30 13.81 5.35 7.51
CA ALA A 30 15.07 6.08 7.31
C ALA A 30 14.92 7.42 6.54
N ASP A 31 13.85 7.56 5.75
CA ASP A 31 13.51 8.78 5.02
C ASP A 31 12.68 9.79 5.84
N GLY A 32 12.50 9.54 7.14
CA GLY A 32 11.76 10.40 8.07
C GLY A 32 10.24 10.21 8.07
N ARG A 33 9.69 9.42 7.14
CA ARG A 33 8.26 9.11 7.14
C ARG A 33 7.91 8.12 8.26
N VAL A 34 6.64 8.12 8.66
CA VAL A 34 6.14 7.25 9.73
C VAL A 34 5.12 6.26 9.19
N ALA A 35 5.36 4.98 9.48
CA ALA A 35 4.48 3.89 9.08
C ALA A 35 3.58 3.46 10.26
N THR A 36 2.35 3.09 9.94
CA THR A 36 1.40 2.47 10.88
C THR A 36 1.49 0.93 10.83
N ARG A 37 2.06 0.38 9.75
CA ARG A 37 2.24 -1.06 9.50
C ARG A 37 3.61 -1.36 8.94
N ASN A 38 3.97 -2.64 8.96
CA ASN A 38 5.27 -3.14 8.49
C ASN A 38 5.07 -4.38 7.61
N TYR A 39 4.76 -4.16 6.33
CA TYR A 39 4.51 -5.23 5.37
C TYR A 39 5.68 -5.44 4.43
N ILE A 40 5.75 -6.65 3.84
CA ILE A 40 6.45 -6.90 2.59
C ILE A 40 5.42 -6.87 1.46
N GLY A 41 5.64 -6.05 0.43
CA GLY A 41 4.77 -5.92 -0.72
C GLY A 41 5.21 -6.81 -1.88
N LEU A 42 4.25 -7.45 -2.55
CA LEU A 42 4.46 -8.17 -3.80
C LEU A 42 3.63 -7.47 -4.88
N LEU A 43 4.28 -6.84 -5.86
CA LEU A 43 3.61 -6.12 -6.93
C LEU A 43 3.70 -6.90 -8.24
N SER A 44 2.56 -7.17 -8.90
CA SER A 44 2.55 -7.68 -10.25
C SER A 44 2.63 -6.53 -11.26
N THR A 45 3.49 -6.63 -12.29
CA THR A 45 3.48 -5.68 -13.42
C THR A 45 2.42 -6.02 -14.45
N VAL A 46 1.92 -7.25 -14.40
CA VAL A 46 1.01 -7.83 -15.39
C VAL A 46 0.12 -8.89 -14.74
N ASN A 47 -1.08 -9.08 -15.28
CA ASN A 47 -2.02 -10.11 -14.82
C ASN A 47 -1.42 -11.52 -14.78
N CYS A 48 -0.50 -11.85 -15.69
CA CYS A 48 0.15 -13.17 -15.77
C CYS A 48 1.01 -13.49 -14.53
N SER A 49 1.59 -12.51 -13.85
CA SER A 49 2.35 -12.70 -12.62
C SER A 49 1.50 -12.64 -11.34
N ALA A 50 0.22 -12.27 -11.45
CA ALA A 50 -0.67 -12.08 -10.30
C ALA A 50 -0.82 -13.34 -9.45
N THR A 51 -0.97 -14.50 -10.07
CA THR A 51 -1.10 -15.79 -9.36
C THR A 51 0.18 -16.13 -8.59
N VAL A 52 1.36 -15.84 -9.15
CA VAL A 52 2.64 -16.06 -8.46
C VAL A 52 2.73 -15.16 -7.23
N CYS A 53 2.38 -13.88 -7.34
CA CYS A 53 2.33 -12.97 -6.19
C CYS A 53 1.40 -13.51 -5.08
N LYS A 54 0.21 -13.99 -5.45
CA LYS A 54 -0.76 -14.54 -4.49
C LYS A 54 -0.22 -15.80 -3.81
N LEU A 55 0.34 -16.75 -4.57
CA LEU A 55 0.89 -17.99 -4.03
C LEU A 55 2.05 -17.72 -3.06
N ILE A 56 2.91 -16.75 -3.35
CA ILE A 56 3.98 -16.34 -2.44
C ILE A 56 3.37 -15.73 -1.17
N ALA A 57 2.41 -14.80 -1.28
CA ALA A 57 1.77 -14.19 -0.12
C ALA A 57 1.04 -15.24 0.75
N ASP A 58 0.36 -16.18 0.12
CA ASP A 58 -0.37 -17.27 0.80
C ASP A 58 0.55 -18.17 1.64
N HIS A 59 1.81 -18.37 1.22
CA HIS A 59 2.80 -19.10 2.02
C HIS A 59 3.05 -18.45 3.39
N PHE A 60 2.93 -17.11 3.47
CA PHE A 60 3.12 -16.32 4.69
C PHE A 60 1.80 -15.90 5.35
N ARG A 61 0.67 -16.50 4.94
CA ARG A 61 -0.63 -16.18 5.53
C ARG A 61 -0.62 -16.45 7.04
N PRO A 62 -1.15 -15.55 7.88
CA PRO A 62 -1.24 -15.75 9.31
C PRO A 62 -1.96 -17.06 9.66
N GLY A 63 -1.43 -17.80 10.62
CA GLY A 63 -1.98 -19.08 11.08
C GLY A 63 -1.03 -19.80 12.04
N PRO A 64 -1.47 -20.90 12.64
CA PRO A 64 -0.66 -21.62 13.65
C PRO A 64 0.72 -22.05 13.17
N ASN A 65 0.84 -22.42 11.89
CA ASN A 65 2.08 -22.91 11.28
C ASN A 65 2.70 -21.91 10.29
N SER A 66 2.34 -20.64 10.37
CA SER A 66 2.87 -19.62 9.46
C SER A 66 4.35 -19.35 9.70
N PRO A 67 5.18 -19.32 8.65
CA PRO A 67 6.57 -18.87 8.78
C PRO A 67 6.68 -17.45 9.35
N LEU A 68 5.63 -16.62 9.18
CA LEU A 68 5.57 -15.26 9.70
C LEU A 68 5.61 -15.20 11.24
N ASN A 69 5.24 -16.27 11.93
CA ASN A 69 5.26 -16.32 13.39
C ASN A 69 6.65 -16.11 13.99
N ALA A 70 7.72 -16.36 13.24
CA ALA A 70 9.10 -16.06 13.63
C ALA A 70 9.45 -14.57 13.55
N PHE A 71 8.58 -13.72 12.98
CA PHE A 71 8.84 -12.31 12.67
C PHE A 71 7.77 -11.39 13.27
N PRO A 72 7.68 -11.27 14.60
CA PRO A 72 6.57 -10.58 15.29
C PRO A 72 6.45 -9.07 14.99
N ASN A 73 7.50 -8.44 14.46
CA ASN A 73 7.46 -7.03 14.07
C ASN A 73 7.03 -6.81 12.60
N VAL A 74 6.66 -7.88 11.89
CA VAL A 74 6.15 -7.81 10.52
C VAL A 74 4.66 -8.10 10.50
N ASP A 75 3.87 -7.18 9.98
CA ASP A 75 2.41 -7.30 9.95
C ASP A 75 1.90 -8.27 8.87
N GLY A 76 2.72 -8.61 7.86
CA GLY A 76 2.36 -9.59 6.84
C GLY A 76 3.10 -9.43 5.51
N VAL A 77 2.77 -10.33 4.58
CA VAL A 77 3.20 -10.30 3.18
C VAL A 77 1.95 -10.09 2.32
N VAL A 78 1.90 -9.04 1.51
CA VAL A 78 0.70 -8.61 0.80
C VAL A 78 0.92 -8.59 -0.70
N ALA A 79 0.06 -9.29 -1.45
CA ALA A 79 0.05 -9.26 -2.90
C ALA A 79 -0.86 -8.15 -3.42
N ILE A 80 -0.29 -7.19 -4.13
CA ILE A 80 -1.00 -6.14 -4.87
C ILE A 80 -1.02 -6.54 -6.34
N THR A 81 -2.17 -6.98 -6.81
CA THR A 81 -2.35 -7.55 -8.15
C THR A 81 -3.47 -6.87 -8.90
N HIS A 82 -3.40 -6.94 -10.23
CA HIS A 82 -4.40 -6.37 -11.14
C HIS A 82 -4.59 -7.26 -12.38
N GLY A 83 -5.60 -6.94 -13.20
CA GLY A 83 -5.98 -7.73 -14.37
C GLY A 83 -5.45 -7.22 -15.72
N VAL A 84 -4.51 -6.26 -15.74
CA VAL A 84 -4.01 -5.57 -16.94
C VAL A 84 -2.50 -5.72 -17.11
N GLY A 85 -1.87 -4.95 -17.97
CA GLY A 85 -0.41 -4.88 -18.14
C GLY A 85 0.13 -5.67 -19.35
N CYS A 86 -0.65 -6.59 -19.95
CA CYS A 86 -0.22 -7.37 -21.11
C CYS A 86 -0.44 -6.60 -22.42
N GLY A 87 -1.61 -6.60 -22.99
CA GLY A 87 -1.92 -6.00 -24.29
C GLY A 87 -2.27 -4.50 -24.23
N MET A 88 -1.58 -3.71 -23.42
CA MET A 88 -1.83 -2.27 -23.29
C MET A 88 -0.98 -1.45 -24.26
N ASP A 89 -1.50 -0.30 -24.67
CA ASP A 89 -0.70 0.72 -25.35
C ASP A 89 0.37 1.26 -24.37
N VAL A 90 1.63 1.08 -24.73
CA VAL A 90 2.78 1.47 -23.88
C VAL A 90 2.90 2.98 -23.68
N HIS A 91 2.30 3.79 -24.55
CA HIS A 91 2.27 5.25 -24.51
C HIS A 91 0.92 5.81 -24.08
N GLY A 92 -0.08 4.93 -23.88
CA GLY A 92 -1.43 5.32 -23.52
C GLY A 92 -1.58 5.77 -22.07
N GLU A 93 -2.65 6.52 -21.81
CA GLU A 93 -3.01 7.00 -20.48
C GLU A 93 -3.16 5.84 -19.47
N GLY A 94 -3.77 4.72 -19.90
CA GLY A 94 -3.94 3.53 -19.05
C GLY A 94 -2.62 2.97 -18.53
N MET A 95 -1.56 2.96 -19.36
CA MET A 95 -0.23 2.54 -18.93
C MET A 95 0.38 3.52 -17.93
N THR A 96 0.21 4.81 -18.18
CA THR A 96 0.67 5.87 -17.27
C THR A 96 0.00 5.74 -15.90
N LEU A 97 -1.31 5.56 -15.85
CA LEU A 97 -2.07 5.38 -14.61
C LEU A 97 -1.66 4.09 -13.87
N LEU A 98 -1.48 2.98 -14.60
CA LEU A 98 -1.01 1.73 -14.02
C LEU A 98 0.35 1.89 -13.35
N ARG A 99 1.33 2.47 -14.06
CA ARG A 99 2.68 2.69 -13.55
C ARG A 99 2.69 3.59 -12.32
N ARG A 100 2.00 4.71 -12.37
CA ARG A 100 1.85 5.64 -11.22
C ARG A 100 1.23 4.95 -10.00
N THR A 101 0.20 4.14 -10.21
CA THR A 101 -0.44 3.39 -9.13
C THR A 101 0.52 2.38 -8.50
N LEU A 102 1.19 1.57 -9.30
CA LEU A 102 2.17 0.60 -8.82
C LEU A 102 3.35 1.27 -8.12
N ALA A 103 3.85 2.39 -8.65
CA ALA A 103 4.92 3.17 -8.03
C ALA A 103 4.48 3.79 -6.69
N GLY A 104 3.23 4.23 -6.58
CA GLY A 104 2.64 4.67 -5.33
C GLY A 104 2.68 3.58 -4.27
N TYR A 105 2.31 2.35 -4.62
CA TYR A 105 2.45 1.21 -3.71
C TYR A 105 3.92 0.87 -3.42
N ALA A 106 4.79 0.89 -4.43
CA ALA A 106 6.22 0.61 -4.21
C ALA A 106 6.88 1.59 -3.22
N ARG A 107 6.39 2.83 -3.18
CA ARG A 107 6.88 3.89 -2.27
C ARG A 107 6.05 4.01 -0.99
N HIS A 108 5.01 3.18 -0.82
CA HIS A 108 4.12 3.32 0.33
C HIS A 108 4.86 3.02 1.64
N VAL A 109 4.74 3.92 2.61
CA VAL A 109 5.51 3.89 3.87
C VAL A 109 5.29 2.63 4.71
N ASN A 110 4.13 1.99 4.59
CA ASN A 110 3.80 0.74 5.29
C ASN A 110 4.50 -0.49 4.72
N PHE A 111 5.13 -0.41 3.54
CA PHE A 111 6.01 -1.45 3.05
C PHE A 111 7.45 -1.21 3.52
N HIS A 112 8.01 -2.20 4.21
CA HIS A 112 9.44 -2.23 4.52
C HIS A 112 10.23 -2.37 3.22
N SER A 113 9.84 -3.32 2.40
CA SER A 113 10.39 -3.58 1.08
C SER A 113 9.33 -4.16 0.14
N VAL A 114 9.61 -4.11 -1.15
CA VAL A 114 8.69 -4.54 -2.20
C VAL A 114 9.43 -5.44 -3.19
N LEU A 115 8.77 -6.52 -3.62
CA LEU A 115 9.20 -7.40 -4.68
C LEU A 115 8.28 -7.21 -5.90
N VAL A 116 8.82 -6.70 -6.99
CA VAL A 116 8.12 -6.51 -8.27
C VAL A 116 8.29 -7.75 -9.13
N ILE A 117 7.20 -8.36 -9.56
CA ILE A 117 7.18 -9.61 -10.32
C ILE A 117 6.52 -9.40 -11.67
N GLY A 118 7.30 -9.57 -12.74
CA GLY A 118 6.85 -9.50 -14.12
C GLY A 118 6.78 -10.89 -14.78
N LEU A 119 6.25 -10.92 -16.00
CA LEU A 119 6.29 -12.12 -16.86
C LEU A 119 7.59 -12.18 -17.66
N GLY A 120 7.95 -11.08 -18.34
CA GLY A 120 9.11 -10.94 -19.22
C GLY A 120 8.78 -10.53 -20.66
N CYS A 121 7.50 -10.68 -21.11
CA CYS A 121 7.05 -10.28 -22.45
C CYS A 121 5.83 -9.34 -22.43
N GLU A 122 5.46 -8.82 -21.27
CA GLU A 122 4.35 -7.87 -21.13
C GLU A 122 4.67 -6.48 -21.68
N ALA A 123 3.62 -5.70 -21.97
CA ALA A 123 3.77 -4.30 -22.36
C ALA A 123 4.33 -3.44 -21.21
N ASN A 124 3.95 -3.75 -19.97
CA ASN A 124 4.46 -3.07 -18.78
C ASN A 124 5.72 -3.75 -18.22
N GLN A 125 6.80 -3.81 -19.00
CA GLN A 125 8.06 -4.42 -18.59
C GLN A 125 8.63 -3.79 -17.33
N ILE A 126 9.24 -4.58 -16.44
CA ILE A 126 9.84 -4.10 -15.17
C ILE A 126 10.85 -2.96 -15.43
N SER A 127 11.72 -3.09 -16.44
CA SER A 127 12.69 -2.06 -16.77
C SER A 127 12.05 -0.73 -17.17
N SER A 128 11.03 -0.80 -18.03
CA SER A 128 10.29 0.38 -18.49
C SER A 128 9.46 1.00 -17.35
N PHE A 129 8.85 0.19 -16.49
CA PHE A 129 8.15 0.64 -15.30
C PHE A 129 9.11 1.39 -14.35
N LYS A 130 10.25 0.79 -14.03
CA LYS A 130 11.25 1.42 -13.16
C LYS A 130 11.78 2.73 -13.73
N ALA A 131 12.14 2.73 -15.01
CA ALA A 131 12.65 3.93 -15.70
C ALA A 131 11.60 5.07 -15.72
N ALA A 132 10.35 4.75 -16.06
CA ALA A 132 9.28 5.76 -16.14
C ALA A 132 8.96 6.40 -14.77
N GLU A 133 9.12 5.65 -13.70
CA GLU A 133 8.75 6.07 -12.35
C GLU A 133 9.96 6.42 -11.46
N GLY A 134 11.17 6.39 -11.97
CA GLY A 134 12.39 6.67 -11.19
C GLY A 134 12.55 5.72 -10.01
N LEU A 135 12.40 4.42 -10.25
CA LEU A 135 12.57 3.35 -9.27
C LEU A 135 13.86 2.57 -9.57
N ASP A 136 14.67 2.36 -8.56
CA ASP A 136 15.91 1.59 -8.66
C ASP A 136 15.85 0.34 -7.79
N ASP A 137 16.52 -0.74 -8.23
CA ASP A 137 16.74 -1.90 -7.38
C ASP A 137 17.64 -1.54 -6.20
N GLY A 138 17.35 -2.09 -5.06
CA GLY A 138 18.08 -1.80 -3.84
C GLY A 138 17.49 -2.53 -2.64
N PRO A 139 17.87 -2.17 -1.42
CA PRO A 139 17.39 -2.86 -0.21
C PRO A 139 15.87 -2.87 -0.05
N LYS A 140 15.18 -1.86 -0.63
CA LYS A 140 13.73 -1.70 -0.50
C LYS A 140 12.96 -2.18 -1.73
N LEU A 141 13.60 -2.39 -2.88
CA LEU A 141 12.93 -2.81 -4.10
C LEU A 141 13.76 -3.90 -4.80
N HIS A 142 13.12 -5.04 -4.98
CA HIS A 142 13.67 -6.19 -5.69
C HIS A 142 12.77 -6.53 -6.87
N SER A 143 13.31 -7.16 -7.91
CA SER A 143 12.50 -7.53 -9.06
C SER A 143 13.00 -8.78 -9.76
N PHE A 144 12.08 -9.53 -10.40
CA PHE A 144 12.40 -10.59 -11.36
C PHE A 144 11.25 -10.89 -12.30
N ASN A 145 11.55 -11.51 -13.44
CA ASN A 145 10.56 -12.03 -14.39
C ASN A 145 10.40 -13.55 -14.26
N LEU A 146 9.18 -14.05 -14.48
CA LEU A 146 8.86 -15.47 -14.46
C LEU A 146 9.64 -16.25 -15.52
N GLN A 147 9.75 -15.69 -16.73
CA GLN A 147 10.44 -16.32 -17.84
C GLN A 147 11.92 -16.53 -17.56
N ASP A 148 12.60 -15.54 -16.96
CA ASP A 148 14.02 -15.62 -16.61
C ASP A 148 14.29 -16.68 -15.54
N VAL A 149 13.33 -16.91 -14.65
CA VAL A 149 13.43 -17.90 -13.56
C VAL A 149 13.10 -19.32 -14.04
N GLY A 150 12.34 -19.45 -15.14
CA GLY A 150 11.97 -20.73 -15.73
C GLY A 150 10.59 -21.23 -15.29
N GLY A 151 9.64 -20.32 -15.15
CA GLY A 151 8.21 -20.59 -14.99
C GLY A 151 7.66 -20.50 -13.58
N THR A 152 6.37 -20.76 -13.44
CA THR A 152 5.58 -20.47 -12.23
C THR A 152 6.14 -21.12 -10.97
N GLY A 153 6.37 -22.42 -10.96
CA GLY A 153 6.81 -23.13 -9.75
C GLY A 153 8.15 -22.66 -9.23
N LYS A 154 9.13 -22.46 -10.12
CA LYS A 154 10.44 -21.93 -9.75
C LYS A 154 10.36 -20.47 -9.28
N SER A 155 9.47 -19.67 -9.89
CA SER A 155 9.24 -18.28 -9.50
C SER A 155 8.61 -18.15 -8.11
N VAL A 156 7.66 -19.03 -7.77
CA VAL A 156 7.10 -19.11 -6.42
C VAL A 156 8.19 -19.45 -5.40
N ALA A 157 8.99 -20.49 -5.66
CA ALA A 157 10.07 -20.89 -4.78
C ALA A 157 11.12 -19.77 -4.59
N LYS A 158 11.53 -19.10 -5.67
CA LYS A 158 12.44 -17.93 -5.62
C LYS A 158 11.84 -16.78 -4.84
N GLY A 159 10.56 -16.49 -5.06
CA GLY A 159 9.86 -15.41 -4.36
C GLY A 159 9.74 -15.67 -2.86
N ILE A 160 9.42 -16.91 -2.45
CA ILE A 160 9.40 -17.30 -1.04
C ILE A 160 10.77 -17.12 -0.40
N ALA A 161 11.85 -17.59 -1.04
CA ALA A 161 13.21 -17.43 -0.53
C ALA A 161 13.61 -15.97 -0.37
N LEU A 162 13.32 -15.11 -1.36
CA LEU A 162 13.57 -13.68 -1.28
C LEU A 162 12.77 -13.02 -0.16
N VAL A 163 11.47 -13.28 -0.06
CA VAL A 163 10.63 -12.73 1.00
C VAL A 163 11.15 -13.15 2.37
N THR A 164 11.54 -14.41 2.55
CA THR A 164 12.10 -14.89 3.82
C THR A 164 13.33 -14.09 4.23
N SER A 165 14.24 -13.80 3.30
CA SER A 165 15.41 -12.95 3.58
C SER A 165 15.05 -11.51 3.94
N LEU A 166 14.00 -10.96 3.32
CA LEU A 166 13.52 -9.61 3.60
C LEU A 166 12.81 -9.51 4.96
N LEU A 167 12.17 -10.59 5.42
CA LEU A 167 11.52 -10.64 6.73
C LEU A 167 12.52 -10.47 7.88
N GLU A 168 13.74 -10.98 7.75
CA GLU A 168 14.79 -10.84 8.78
C GLU A 168 15.14 -9.35 9.01
N ASP A 169 15.23 -8.57 7.93
CA ASP A 169 15.51 -7.13 8.03
C ASP A 169 14.27 -6.35 8.48
N ALA A 170 13.13 -6.65 7.92
CA ALA A 170 11.86 -6.03 8.29
C ALA A 170 11.53 -6.22 9.78
N ASN A 171 11.88 -7.36 10.36
CA ASN A 171 11.64 -7.69 11.77
C ASN A 171 12.47 -6.85 12.75
N LYS A 172 13.51 -6.15 12.28
CA LYS A 172 14.30 -5.23 13.12
C LYS A 172 13.55 -3.92 13.43
N ALA A 173 12.48 -3.62 12.70
CA ALA A 173 11.68 -2.43 12.90
C ALA A 173 11.08 -2.40 14.31
N LYS A 174 11.14 -1.24 14.96
CA LYS A 174 10.57 -1.01 16.29
C LYS A 174 9.49 0.06 16.22
N ARG A 175 8.43 -0.16 16.98
CA ARG A 175 7.39 0.84 17.17
C ARG A 175 7.75 1.75 18.32
N GLU A 176 7.56 3.06 18.12
CA GLU A 176 7.80 4.08 19.14
C GLU A 176 6.66 5.11 19.14
N PRO A 177 6.44 5.86 20.24
CA PRO A 177 5.47 6.93 20.26
C PRO A 177 5.83 8.01 19.24
N VAL A 178 4.90 8.31 18.34
CA VAL A 178 5.04 9.38 17.32
C VAL A 178 3.78 10.23 17.28
N PRO A 179 3.86 11.50 16.89
CA PRO A 179 2.69 12.37 16.81
C PRO A 179 1.60 11.84 15.87
N ALA A 180 0.34 12.00 16.26
CA ALA A 180 -0.81 11.62 15.44
C ALA A 180 -0.88 12.40 14.12
N SER A 181 -0.22 13.56 14.02
CA SER A 181 -0.10 14.34 12.78
C SER A 181 0.56 13.61 11.61
N HIS A 182 1.21 12.46 11.86
CA HIS A 182 1.73 11.58 10.80
C HIS A 182 0.68 10.61 10.23
N ILE A 183 -0.53 10.56 10.79
CA ILE A 183 -1.58 9.66 10.29
C ILE A 183 -2.25 10.30 9.07
N THR A 184 -2.37 9.53 8.00
CA THR A 184 -3.19 9.85 6.84
C THR A 184 -4.40 8.93 6.83
N ILE A 185 -5.61 9.50 6.80
CA ILE A 185 -6.86 8.77 6.79
C ILE A 185 -7.51 8.93 5.42
N GLY A 186 -7.78 7.81 4.76
CA GLY A 186 -8.58 7.79 3.54
C GLY A 186 -10.06 7.68 3.88
N LEU A 187 -10.87 8.56 3.28
CA LEU A 187 -12.32 8.51 3.41
C LEU A 187 -12.93 7.89 2.15
N GLN A 188 -13.98 7.09 2.32
CA GLN A 188 -14.66 6.43 1.22
C GLN A 188 -16.17 6.35 1.53
N CYS A 189 -16.99 6.66 0.55
CA CYS A 189 -18.43 6.48 0.62
C CYS A 189 -18.85 5.41 -0.40
N GLY A 190 -19.32 4.26 0.07
CA GLY A 190 -19.71 3.11 -0.76
C GLY A 190 -21.19 2.97 -1.04
N GLY A 191 -22.04 3.48 -0.20
CA GLY A 191 -23.49 3.26 -0.24
C GLY A 191 -24.33 4.44 -0.70
N SER A 192 -23.81 5.62 -0.80
CA SER A 192 -24.37 6.90 -1.30
C SER A 192 -25.89 6.99 -1.43
N ASP A 193 -26.63 6.62 -0.40
CA ASP A 193 -28.10 6.78 -0.34
C ASP A 193 -28.50 8.14 0.27
N GLY A 194 -29.78 8.50 0.19
CA GLY A 194 -30.28 9.77 0.69
C GLY A 194 -30.09 9.95 2.21
N TYR A 195 -30.06 8.87 2.98
CA TYR A 195 -29.86 8.92 4.42
C TYR A 195 -28.38 9.08 4.82
N SER A 196 -27.46 8.58 4.01
CA SER A 196 -26.02 8.75 4.28
C SER A 196 -25.61 10.23 4.30
N GLY A 197 -26.24 11.07 3.48
CA GLY A 197 -26.06 12.52 3.49
C GLY A 197 -26.58 13.22 4.74
N ILE A 198 -27.56 12.62 5.42
CA ILE A 198 -28.20 13.20 6.62
C ILE A 198 -27.49 12.71 7.91
N SER A 199 -27.00 11.49 7.95
CA SER A 199 -26.45 10.88 9.17
C SER A 199 -24.96 10.54 9.08
N ALA A 200 -24.60 9.60 8.22
CA ALA A 200 -23.24 9.04 8.19
C ALA A 200 -22.18 10.06 7.73
N ASN A 201 -22.43 10.83 6.67
CA ASN A 201 -21.48 11.79 6.16
C ASN A 201 -21.26 12.98 7.08
N PRO A 202 -22.30 13.60 7.70
CA PRO A 202 -22.10 14.63 8.71
C PRO A 202 -21.35 14.11 9.96
N ALA A 203 -21.65 12.88 10.41
CA ALA A 203 -20.93 12.28 11.53
C ALA A 203 -19.44 12.04 11.19
N LEU A 204 -19.16 11.57 9.97
CA LEU A 204 -17.80 11.42 9.48
C LEU A 204 -17.08 12.76 9.38
N GLY A 205 -17.77 13.82 8.90
CA GLY A 205 -17.24 15.18 8.85
C GLY A 205 -16.82 15.67 10.23
N ALA A 206 -17.71 15.54 11.22
CA ALA A 206 -17.40 15.92 12.60
C ALA A 206 -16.23 15.13 13.20
N ALA A 207 -16.10 13.84 12.87
CA ALA A 207 -14.94 13.04 13.28
C ALA A 207 -13.64 13.51 12.62
N VAL A 208 -13.68 13.91 11.35
CA VAL A 208 -12.53 14.45 10.64
C VAL A 208 -12.09 15.79 11.23
N ASP A 209 -13.04 16.67 11.58
CA ASP A 209 -12.73 17.93 12.25
C ASP A 209 -11.95 17.71 13.54
N LEU A 210 -12.35 16.72 14.36
CA LEU A 210 -11.65 16.34 15.58
C LEU A 210 -10.24 15.77 15.32
N LEU A 211 -10.03 15.10 14.18
CA LEU A 211 -8.74 14.52 13.82
C LEU A 211 -7.77 15.56 13.27
N VAL A 212 -8.28 16.62 12.65
CA VAL A 212 -7.45 17.69 12.05
C VAL A 212 -7.09 18.75 13.07
N ALA A 213 -7.91 18.95 14.10
CA ALA A 213 -7.67 19.90 15.18
C ALA A 213 -6.52 19.49 16.11
#